data_67cba6d33edcbbd6b435d71ea0b7e9e4
#
_entry.id   67cba6d33edcbbd6b435d71ea0b7e9e4
#
_cell.length_a   1.000
_cell.length_b   1.000
_cell.length_c   1.000
_cell.angle_alpha   90.00
_cell.angle_beta   90.00
_cell.angle_gamma   90.00
#
_symmetry.space_group_name_H-M   'P 1'
#
loop_
_entity.id
_entity.type
_entity.pdbx_description
1 polymer ?
#
loop_
_entity_poly.entity_id
_entity_poly.type
_entity_poly.pdbx_seq_one_letter_code
_entity_poly.pdbx_strand_id
1 'polypeptide(L)'
;FSYAKKAISYGVFAYILKPVNPEEFEKVVGEINEKLAKSEREEKRKDESMEFLREHLLYLMVNGQSRSAMQEKTQTLLDMSFVRDFCRMVLLECANNYFEQVNSEQIEKMQSDLQMPFHYLNLNPQQSILFFSEEPDGGWEAFGRKLYRYIREMWDQECFLAVSGEITPDCELYDAFAQTEQLMERRFYHTGNHVFLPFQEEQSEVLVQID
;
A
#
# COMPACT_ATOMS: atom_id res chain seq x y z
N PHE A 1 30.49 -0.52 45.02
CA PHE A 1 30.20 -1.76 44.23
C PHE A 1 28.75 -2.24 44.32
N SER A 2 27.98 -1.99 45.39
CA SER A 2 26.58 -2.45 45.51
C SER A 2 25.62 -1.70 44.61
N TYR A 3 25.85 -0.40 44.33
CA TYR A 3 25.01 0.44 43.47
C TYR A 3 25.17 0.10 42.00
N ALA A 4 26.37 -0.25 41.53
CA ALA A 4 26.64 -0.65 40.16
C ALA A 4 25.90 -1.97 39.81
N LYS A 5 25.92 -2.98 40.71
CA LYS A 5 25.16 -4.21 40.55
C LYS A 5 23.64 -3.98 40.49
N LYS A 6 23.11 -3.08 41.30
CA LYS A 6 21.69 -2.70 41.27
C LYS A 6 21.32 -1.96 39.98
N ALA A 7 22.16 -1.04 39.49
CA ALA A 7 21.92 -0.35 38.26
C ALA A 7 21.80 -1.29 37.05
N ILE A 8 22.67 -2.28 36.94
CA ILE A 8 22.64 -3.32 35.92
C ILE A 8 21.32 -4.12 35.96
N SER A 9 20.82 -4.44 37.15
CA SER A 9 19.55 -5.18 37.29
C SER A 9 18.32 -4.36 36.90
N TYR A 10 18.41 -3.04 36.81
CA TYR A 10 17.37 -2.14 36.32
C TYR A 10 17.51 -1.81 34.81
N GLY A 11 18.39 -2.51 34.09
CA GLY A 11 18.53 -2.34 32.65
C GLY A 11 19.31 -1.08 32.23
N VAL A 12 20.13 -0.52 33.13
CA VAL A 12 21.03 0.61 32.80
C VAL A 12 22.09 0.13 31.83
N PHE A 13 22.22 0.81 30.71
CA PHE A 13 23.14 0.45 29.63
C PHE A 13 24.62 0.53 30.05
N ALA A 14 24.99 1.60 30.77
CA ALA A 14 26.34 1.84 31.25
C ALA A 14 26.34 2.63 32.56
N TYR A 15 27.40 2.56 33.30
CA TYR A 15 27.62 3.25 34.58
C TYR A 15 28.96 3.97 34.54
N ILE A 16 28.96 5.29 34.67
CA ILE A 16 30.14 6.13 34.66
C ILE A 16 30.40 6.66 36.08
N LEU A 17 31.61 6.51 36.56
CA LEU A 17 32.03 6.99 37.90
C LEU A 17 32.40 8.47 37.85
N LYS A 18 32.19 9.15 38.98
CA LYS A 18 32.71 10.51 39.17
C LYS A 18 34.13 10.45 39.83
N PRO A 19 35.08 11.27 39.35
CA PRO A 19 35.00 12.27 38.30
C PRO A 19 34.87 11.61 36.91
N VAL A 20 34.02 12.17 36.04
CA VAL A 20 33.75 11.62 34.68
C VAL A 20 35.03 11.73 33.85
N ASN A 21 35.54 10.62 33.38
CA ASN A 21 36.63 10.59 32.40
C ASN A 21 36.04 10.82 31.01
N PRO A 22 36.51 11.87 30.25
CA PRO A 22 36.02 12.18 28.93
C PRO A 22 36.14 11.02 27.95
N GLU A 23 37.24 10.27 27.95
CA GLU A 23 37.44 9.11 27.07
C GLU A 23 36.45 7.97 27.34
N GLU A 24 36.17 7.69 28.63
CA GLU A 24 35.17 6.71 29.03
C GLU A 24 33.77 7.14 28.66
N PHE A 25 33.47 8.43 28.79
CA PHE A 25 32.20 9.00 28.36
C PHE A 25 31.99 8.87 26.86
N GLU A 26 32.97 9.28 26.03
CA GLU A 26 32.92 9.19 24.57
C GLU A 26 32.75 7.73 24.12
N LYS A 27 33.45 6.78 24.74
CA LYS A 27 33.30 5.36 24.44
C LYS A 27 31.89 4.87 24.72
N VAL A 28 31.32 5.20 25.87
CA VAL A 28 29.95 4.79 26.24
C VAL A 28 28.92 5.40 25.29
N VAL A 29 29.07 6.67 24.93
CA VAL A 29 28.19 7.31 23.94
C VAL A 29 28.32 6.66 22.56
N GLY A 30 29.52 6.28 22.14
CA GLY A 30 29.74 5.52 20.90
C GLY A 30 29.02 4.16 20.91
N GLU A 31 29.15 3.39 21.99
CA GLU A 31 28.48 2.09 22.14
C GLU A 31 26.94 2.22 22.15
N ILE A 32 26.41 3.28 22.77
CA ILE A 32 24.96 3.58 22.74
C ILE A 32 24.50 3.87 21.32
N ASN A 33 25.21 4.74 20.59
CA ASN A 33 24.85 5.11 19.21
C ASN A 33 24.91 3.89 18.26
N GLU A 34 25.91 3.04 18.38
CA GLU A 34 26.01 1.81 17.60
C GLU A 34 24.82 0.87 17.88
N LYS A 35 24.45 0.72 19.16
CA LYS A 35 23.32 -0.13 19.55
C LYS A 35 21.99 0.41 19.09
N LEU A 36 21.78 1.73 19.16
CA LEU A 36 20.59 2.37 18.61
C LEU A 36 20.51 2.18 17.10
N ALA A 37 21.58 2.45 16.37
CA ALA A 37 21.63 2.28 14.92
C ALA A 37 21.39 0.81 14.50
N LYS A 38 21.87 -0.16 15.30
CA LYS A 38 21.58 -1.58 15.06
C LYS A 38 20.12 -1.92 15.30
N SER A 39 19.53 -1.41 16.39
CA SER A 39 18.11 -1.61 16.70
C SER A 39 17.20 -1.02 15.62
N GLU A 40 17.47 0.20 15.17
CA GLU A 40 16.73 0.84 14.09
C GLU A 40 16.81 0.06 12.76
N ARG A 41 17.99 -0.49 12.44
CA ARG A 41 18.16 -1.34 11.25
C ARG A 41 17.40 -2.66 11.36
N GLU A 42 17.39 -3.29 12.55
CA GLU A 42 16.64 -4.53 12.79
C GLU A 42 15.13 -4.30 12.75
N GLU A 43 14.65 -3.17 13.27
CA GLU A 43 13.25 -2.77 13.22
C GLU A 43 12.82 -2.49 11.77
N LYS A 44 13.59 -1.68 11.04
CA LYS A 44 13.34 -1.42 9.61
C LYS A 44 13.30 -2.69 8.77
N ARG A 45 14.21 -3.65 9.00
CA ARG A 45 14.19 -4.94 8.30
C ARG A 45 12.96 -5.78 8.63
N LYS A 46 12.45 -5.71 9.87
CA LYS A 46 11.21 -6.38 10.24
C LYS A 46 10.02 -5.77 9.52
N ASP A 47 9.95 -4.44 9.47
CA ASP A 47 8.88 -3.72 8.80
C ASP A 47 8.88 -4.02 7.29
N GLU A 48 10.04 -3.97 6.64
CA GLU A 48 10.20 -4.34 5.23
C GLU A 48 9.77 -5.80 4.95
N SER A 49 10.11 -6.72 5.86
CA SER A 49 9.72 -8.13 5.74
C SER A 49 8.23 -8.35 5.94
N MET A 50 7.62 -7.59 6.85
CA MET A 50 6.17 -7.64 7.09
C MET A 50 5.38 -7.04 5.93
N GLU A 51 5.88 -5.95 5.34
CA GLU A 51 5.26 -5.34 4.16
C GLU A 51 5.31 -6.30 2.96
N PHE A 52 6.46 -6.90 2.70
CA PHE A 52 6.58 -7.93 1.66
C PHE A 52 5.61 -9.10 1.87
N LEU A 53 5.44 -9.53 3.13
CA LEU A 53 4.49 -10.60 3.46
C LEU A 53 3.04 -10.16 3.19
N ARG A 54 2.67 -8.93 3.54
CA ARG A 54 1.34 -8.36 3.24
C ARG A 54 1.07 -8.32 1.75
N GLU A 55 2.00 -7.79 0.96
CA GLU A 55 1.89 -7.76 -0.50
C GLU A 55 1.72 -9.17 -1.08
N HIS A 56 2.53 -10.13 -0.63
CA HIS A 56 2.43 -11.50 -1.10
C HIS A 56 1.07 -12.14 -0.78
N LEU A 57 0.52 -11.90 0.41
CA LEU A 57 -0.80 -12.39 0.79
C LEU A 57 -1.91 -11.75 -0.03
N LEU A 58 -1.86 -10.43 -0.26
CA LEU A 58 -2.80 -9.74 -1.14
C LEU A 58 -2.73 -10.30 -2.56
N TYR A 59 -1.53 -10.53 -3.08
CA TYR A 59 -1.34 -11.15 -4.38
C TYR A 59 -2.01 -12.53 -4.48
N LEU A 60 -1.83 -13.38 -3.48
CA LEU A 60 -2.46 -14.70 -3.43
C LEU A 60 -3.99 -14.62 -3.37
N MET A 61 -4.54 -13.67 -2.58
CA MET A 61 -5.99 -13.50 -2.43
C MET A 61 -6.62 -12.97 -3.72
N VAL A 62 -5.99 -12.04 -4.41
CA VAL A 62 -6.42 -11.55 -5.72
C VAL A 62 -6.37 -12.66 -6.79
N ASN A 63 -5.47 -13.61 -6.65
CA ASN A 63 -5.32 -14.76 -7.54
C ASN A 63 -6.13 -16.01 -7.08
N GLY A 64 -7.15 -15.83 -6.26
CA GLY A 64 -8.14 -16.87 -5.95
C GLY A 64 -7.86 -17.71 -4.70
N GLN A 65 -6.88 -17.34 -3.87
CA GLN A 65 -6.74 -17.93 -2.55
C GLN A 65 -7.75 -17.31 -1.59
N SER A 66 -8.58 -18.13 -0.95
CA SER A 66 -9.59 -17.62 -0.04
C SER A 66 -8.97 -17.01 1.23
N ARG A 67 -9.63 -15.97 1.74
CA ARG A 67 -9.25 -15.29 2.98
C ARG A 67 -9.16 -16.28 4.16
N SER A 68 -10.11 -17.18 4.29
CA SER A 68 -10.14 -18.18 5.37
C SER A 68 -8.95 -19.12 5.33
N ALA A 69 -8.55 -19.59 4.15
CA ALA A 69 -7.38 -20.45 3.98
C ALA A 69 -6.07 -19.71 4.29
N MET A 70 -5.99 -18.42 3.98
CA MET A 70 -4.84 -17.59 4.33
C MET A 70 -4.78 -17.33 5.83
N GLN A 71 -5.90 -16.98 6.45
CA GLN A 71 -5.98 -16.71 7.89
C GLN A 71 -5.55 -17.93 8.71
N GLU A 72 -5.96 -19.13 8.34
CA GLU A 72 -5.54 -20.36 9.02
C GLU A 72 -4.02 -20.58 8.96
N LYS A 73 -3.40 -20.28 7.82
CA LYS A 73 -1.95 -20.45 7.62
C LYS A 73 -1.10 -19.36 8.27
N THR A 74 -1.64 -18.16 8.45
CA THR A 74 -0.86 -16.98 8.86
C THR A 74 -1.21 -16.44 10.24
N GLN A 75 -2.16 -17.04 10.96
CA GLN A 75 -2.67 -16.57 12.27
C GLN A 75 -1.58 -16.22 13.30
N THR A 76 -0.40 -16.83 13.21
CA THR A 76 0.73 -16.60 14.12
C THR A 76 1.73 -15.57 13.61
N LEU A 77 1.69 -15.20 12.34
CA LEU A 77 2.73 -14.39 11.70
C LEU A 77 2.27 -12.98 11.34
N LEU A 78 1.02 -12.81 10.94
CA LEU A 78 0.48 -11.54 10.48
C LEU A 78 -0.99 -11.39 10.86
N ASP A 79 -1.34 -10.22 11.39
CA ASP A 79 -2.73 -9.82 11.54
C ASP A 79 -3.31 -9.45 10.17
N MET A 80 -4.32 -10.22 9.74
CA MET A 80 -5.02 -10.05 8.47
C MET A 80 -6.27 -9.16 8.60
N SER A 81 -6.48 -8.51 9.75
CA SER A 81 -7.66 -7.65 9.99
C SER A 81 -7.75 -6.52 8.98
N PHE A 82 -6.61 -5.95 8.55
CA PHE A 82 -6.55 -4.85 7.59
C PHE A 82 -7.26 -5.14 6.26
N VAL A 83 -7.35 -6.42 5.83
CA VAL A 83 -8.06 -6.79 4.60
C VAL A 83 -9.57 -6.62 4.72
N ARG A 84 -10.11 -6.69 5.95
CA ARG A 84 -11.56 -6.50 6.21
C ARG A 84 -11.99 -5.05 6.12
N ASP A 85 -11.03 -4.15 6.26
CA ASP A 85 -11.29 -2.71 6.25
C ASP A 85 -11.32 -2.15 4.82
N PHE A 86 -10.94 -2.94 3.80
CA PHE A 86 -10.99 -2.50 2.42
C PHE A 86 -12.43 -2.28 1.97
N CYS A 87 -12.72 -1.09 1.47
CA CYS A 87 -14.00 -0.72 0.90
C CYS A 87 -13.99 -0.68 -0.64
N ARG A 88 -12.85 -0.42 -1.26
CA ARG A 88 -12.66 -0.35 -2.72
C ARG A 88 -11.26 -0.77 -3.12
N MET A 89 -11.14 -1.19 -4.39
CA MET A 89 -9.85 -1.26 -5.07
C MET A 89 -9.88 -0.43 -6.35
N VAL A 90 -8.71 0.05 -6.74
CA VAL A 90 -8.49 0.69 -8.05
C VAL A 90 -7.43 -0.08 -8.79
N LEU A 91 -7.81 -0.68 -9.92
CA LEU A 91 -6.87 -1.30 -10.84
C LEU A 91 -6.29 -0.22 -11.74
N LEU A 92 -4.97 -0.15 -11.77
CA LEU A 92 -4.19 0.71 -12.66
C LEU A 92 -3.60 -0.13 -13.77
N GLU A 93 -3.66 0.37 -15.00
CA GLU A 93 -2.95 -0.22 -16.12
C GLU A 93 -2.20 0.86 -16.89
N CYS A 94 -0.89 0.72 -16.96
CA CYS A 94 0.00 1.59 -17.71
C CYS A 94 0.67 0.84 -18.86
N ALA A 95 0.96 1.54 -19.94
CA ALA A 95 1.80 1.00 -21.00
C ALA A 95 3.28 0.91 -20.55
N ASN A 96 4.11 0.25 -21.35
CA ASN A 96 5.57 0.27 -21.23
C ASN A 96 6.17 -0.32 -19.94
N ASN A 97 5.51 -1.28 -19.29
CA ASN A 97 6.02 -1.98 -18.11
C ASN A 97 6.42 -1.00 -16.98
N TYR A 98 5.66 0.07 -16.82
CA TYR A 98 6.01 1.16 -15.91
C TYR A 98 6.13 0.70 -14.45
N PHE A 99 5.30 -0.23 -14.00
CA PHE A 99 5.27 -0.66 -12.59
C PHE A 99 6.50 -1.47 -12.13
N GLU A 100 7.39 -1.89 -13.05
CA GLU A 100 8.71 -2.44 -12.69
C GLU A 100 9.63 -1.41 -12.01
N GLN A 101 9.40 -0.12 -12.26
CA GLN A 101 10.28 0.96 -11.77
C GLN A 101 9.69 1.69 -10.55
N VAL A 102 8.44 1.41 -10.20
CA VAL A 102 7.76 2.07 -9.07
C VAL A 102 8.36 1.58 -7.76
N ASN A 103 8.79 2.50 -6.92
CA ASN A 103 9.39 2.24 -5.63
C ASN A 103 8.54 2.81 -4.48
N SER A 104 8.89 2.43 -3.25
CA SER A 104 8.16 2.83 -2.04
C SER A 104 8.09 4.34 -1.86
N GLU A 105 9.16 5.08 -2.20
CA GLU A 105 9.20 6.55 -2.08
C GLU A 105 8.16 7.23 -2.99
N GLN A 106 8.01 6.71 -4.22
CA GLN A 106 6.99 7.21 -5.16
C GLN A 106 5.56 6.92 -4.66
N ILE A 107 5.35 5.77 -4.03
CA ILE A 107 4.06 5.40 -3.46
C ILE A 107 3.73 6.27 -2.24
N GLU A 108 4.67 6.45 -1.30
CA GLU A 108 4.50 7.33 -0.14
C GLU A 108 4.21 8.77 -0.56
N LYS A 109 4.92 9.27 -1.57
CA LYS A 109 4.67 10.59 -2.14
C LYS A 109 3.28 10.70 -2.74
N MET A 110 2.82 9.68 -3.50
CA MET A 110 1.49 9.66 -4.07
C MET A 110 0.40 9.67 -2.99
N GLN A 111 0.55 8.90 -1.91
CA GLN A 111 -0.37 8.92 -0.77
C GLN A 111 -0.44 10.32 -0.12
N SER A 112 0.72 10.94 0.09
CA SER A 112 0.81 12.27 0.68
C SER A 112 0.16 13.35 -0.21
N ASP A 113 0.45 13.35 -1.51
CA ASP A 113 -0.05 14.36 -2.45
C ASP A 113 -1.56 14.20 -2.71
N LEU A 114 -2.05 12.97 -2.73
CA LEU A 114 -3.48 12.67 -2.87
C LEU A 114 -4.25 12.83 -1.56
N GLN A 115 -3.57 12.85 -0.41
CA GLN A 115 -4.14 12.86 0.94
C GLN A 115 -5.10 11.68 1.15
N MET A 116 -4.73 10.51 0.64
CA MET A 116 -5.54 9.30 0.68
C MET A 116 -4.64 8.09 0.91
N PRO A 117 -4.73 7.43 2.08
CA PRO A 117 -3.96 6.21 2.36
C PRO A 117 -4.50 5.05 1.54
N PHE A 118 -3.61 4.18 1.08
CA PHE A 118 -3.95 2.94 0.39
C PHE A 118 -2.87 1.89 0.57
N HIS A 119 -3.21 0.62 0.36
CA HIS A 119 -2.23 -0.44 0.21
C HIS A 119 -1.95 -0.65 -1.28
N TYR A 120 -0.67 -0.65 -1.64
CA TYR A 120 -0.21 -0.86 -3.00
C TYR A 120 0.13 -2.32 -3.24
N LEU A 121 -0.27 -2.85 -4.39
CA LEU A 121 0.11 -4.18 -4.85
C LEU A 121 0.53 -4.12 -6.31
N ASN A 122 1.76 -4.50 -6.61
CA ASN A 122 2.20 -4.71 -7.98
C ASN A 122 1.78 -6.11 -8.45
N LEU A 123 0.95 -6.19 -9.49
CA LEU A 123 0.52 -7.47 -10.08
C LEU A 123 1.50 -7.97 -11.14
N ASN A 124 1.92 -7.07 -12.00
CA ASN A 124 2.80 -7.35 -13.11
C ASN A 124 3.38 -6.02 -13.66
N PRO A 125 4.29 -6.05 -14.64
CA PRO A 125 4.92 -4.84 -15.16
C PRO A 125 3.96 -3.75 -15.64
N GLN A 126 2.74 -4.11 -16.04
CA GLN A 126 1.76 -3.19 -16.62
C GLN A 126 0.59 -2.87 -15.69
N GLN A 127 0.39 -3.64 -14.62
CA GLN A 127 -0.78 -3.52 -13.76
C GLN A 127 -0.40 -3.48 -12.28
N SER A 128 -1.11 -2.63 -11.54
CA SER A 128 -1.04 -2.53 -10.08
C SER A 128 -2.43 -2.28 -9.50
N ILE A 129 -2.60 -2.62 -8.24
CA ILE A 129 -3.85 -2.37 -7.49
C ILE A 129 -3.55 -1.45 -6.31
N LEU A 130 -4.45 -0.50 -6.08
CA LEU A 130 -4.54 0.29 -4.87
C LEU A 130 -5.77 -0.17 -4.09
N PHE A 131 -5.60 -0.58 -2.82
CA PHE A 131 -6.70 -0.94 -1.92
C PHE A 131 -6.95 0.19 -0.95
N PHE A 132 -8.20 0.59 -0.80
CA PHE A 132 -8.63 1.69 0.05
C PHE A 132 -9.54 1.20 1.16
N SER A 133 -9.35 1.75 2.35
CA SER A 133 -10.18 1.49 3.54
C SER A 133 -11.12 2.64 3.86
N GLU A 134 -11.05 3.74 3.11
CA GLU A 134 -11.85 4.94 3.31
C GLU A 134 -12.41 5.43 1.98
N GLU A 135 -13.56 6.09 2.04
CA GLU A 135 -14.16 6.75 0.88
C GLU A 135 -13.52 8.13 0.67
N PRO A 136 -13.14 8.50 -0.56
CA PRO A 136 -12.56 9.80 -0.82
C PRO A 136 -13.60 10.92 -0.76
N ASP A 137 -13.17 12.10 -0.31
CA ASP A 137 -13.96 13.32 -0.40
C ASP A 137 -14.35 13.61 -1.86
N GLY A 138 -15.66 13.80 -2.10
CA GLY A 138 -16.19 14.05 -3.43
C GLY A 138 -16.45 12.79 -4.28
N GLY A 139 -16.24 11.60 -3.70
CA GLY A 139 -16.58 10.32 -4.30
C GLY A 139 -15.53 9.79 -5.30
N TRP A 140 -15.74 8.55 -5.72
CA TRP A 140 -14.77 7.79 -6.51
C TRP A 140 -14.54 8.31 -7.92
N GLU A 141 -15.53 8.97 -8.53
CA GLU A 141 -15.35 9.57 -9.85
C GLU A 141 -14.38 10.75 -9.82
N ALA A 142 -14.58 11.66 -8.86
CA ALA A 142 -13.70 12.81 -8.68
C ALA A 142 -12.28 12.37 -8.29
N PHE A 143 -12.18 11.38 -7.40
CA PHE A 143 -10.90 10.81 -6.97
C PHE A 143 -10.19 10.10 -8.13
N GLY A 144 -10.89 9.29 -8.92
CA GLY A 144 -10.30 8.61 -10.08
C GLY A 144 -9.73 9.60 -11.10
N ARG A 145 -10.42 10.71 -11.36
CA ARG A 145 -9.92 11.79 -12.23
C ARG A 145 -8.69 12.50 -11.61
N LYS A 146 -8.68 12.69 -10.28
CA LYS A 146 -7.53 13.28 -9.57
C LYS A 146 -6.32 12.35 -9.65
N LEU A 147 -6.52 11.06 -9.42
CA LEU A 147 -5.48 10.03 -9.51
C LEU A 147 -4.91 9.90 -10.93
N TYR A 148 -5.78 9.85 -11.95
CA TYR A 148 -5.36 9.86 -13.36
C TYR A 148 -4.47 11.06 -13.68
N ARG A 149 -4.90 12.27 -13.30
CA ARG A 149 -4.13 13.49 -13.51
C ARG A 149 -2.78 13.42 -12.80
N TYR A 150 -2.75 12.95 -11.56
CA TYR A 150 -1.51 12.76 -10.80
C TYR A 150 -0.52 11.86 -11.55
N ILE A 151 -0.97 10.70 -12.02
CA ILE A 151 -0.12 9.75 -12.76
C ILE A 151 0.40 10.40 -14.05
N ARG A 152 -0.45 11.10 -14.79
CA ARG A 152 -0.05 11.83 -15.99
C ARG A 152 1.00 12.91 -15.74
N GLU A 153 0.82 13.71 -14.69
CA GLU A 153 1.67 14.87 -14.42
C GLU A 153 2.96 14.50 -13.68
N MET A 154 2.87 13.57 -12.74
CA MET A 154 4.00 13.24 -11.87
C MET A 154 4.82 12.04 -12.37
N TRP A 155 4.18 11.11 -13.05
CA TRP A 155 4.84 9.92 -13.57
C TRP A 155 5.04 9.93 -15.08
N ASP A 156 4.49 10.94 -15.77
CA ASP A 156 4.53 11.07 -17.23
C ASP A 156 4.04 9.79 -17.95
N GLN A 157 2.99 9.16 -17.41
CA GLN A 157 2.43 7.93 -17.92
C GLN A 157 0.98 8.10 -18.37
N GLU A 158 0.68 7.51 -19.51
CA GLU A 158 -0.71 7.25 -19.91
C GLU A 158 -1.20 6.00 -19.19
N CYS A 159 -2.29 6.10 -18.47
CA CYS A 159 -2.85 4.97 -17.73
C CYS A 159 -4.37 4.90 -17.86
N PHE A 160 -4.90 3.72 -17.60
CA PHE A 160 -6.32 3.47 -17.40
C PHE A 160 -6.55 3.06 -15.96
N LEU A 161 -7.70 3.47 -15.42
CA LEU A 161 -8.11 3.18 -14.04
C LEU A 161 -9.50 2.55 -14.04
N ALA A 162 -9.65 1.44 -13.35
CA ALA A 162 -10.95 0.87 -13.05
C ALA A 162 -11.15 0.82 -11.53
N VAL A 163 -12.22 1.45 -11.05
CA VAL A 163 -12.60 1.44 -9.63
C VAL A 163 -13.58 0.30 -9.40
N SER A 164 -13.34 -0.56 -8.43
CA SER A 164 -14.21 -1.70 -8.12
C SER A 164 -15.61 -1.26 -7.64
N GLY A 165 -16.54 -2.19 -7.57
CA GLY A 165 -17.70 -2.11 -6.70
C GLY A 165 -17.28 -2.05 -5.22
N GLU A 166 -18.26 -1.90 -4.33
CA GLU A 166 -18.02 -1.95 -2.90
C GLU A 166 -17.49 -3.32 -2.47
N ILE A 167 -16.38 -3.33 -1.72
CA ILE A 167 -15.81 -4.52 -1.12
C ILE A 167 -16.37 -4.62 0.30
N THR A 168 -17.18 -5.65 0.54
CA THR A 168 -17.68 -5.93 1.88
C THR A 168 -16.80 -6.95 2.59
N PRO A 169 -16.88 -7.07 3.92
CA PRO A 169 -16.10 -8.06 4.67
C PRO A 169 -16.31 -9.51 4.23
N ASP A 170 -17.45 -9.82 3.61
CA ASP A 170 -17.79 -11.15 3.11
C ASP A 170 -17.38 -11.37 1.64
N CYS A 171 -16.95 -10.32 0.94
CA CYS A 171 -16.49 -10.41 -0.44
C CYS A 171 -15.07 -10.96 -0.50
N GLU A 172 -14.82 -11.93 -1.36
CA GLU A 172 -13.46 -12.38 -1.66
C GLU A 172 -12.79 -11.36 -2.61
N LEU A 173 -11.51 -11.05 -2.37
CA LEU A 173 -10.77 -10.07 -3.18
C LEU A 173 -10.66 -10.50 -4.65
N TYR A 174 -10.62 -11.81 -4.90
CA TYR A 174 -10.62 -12.36 -6.25
C TYR A 174 -11.88 -11.96 -7.04
N ASP A 175 -13.07 -12.04 -6.42
CA ASP A 175 -14.32 -11.70 -7.08
C ASP A 175 -14.40 -10.21 -7.40
N ALA A 176 -13.96 -9.36 -6.45
CA ALA A 176 -13.89 -7.92 -6.66
C ALA A 176 -12.87 -7.57 -7.77
N PHE A 177 -11.74 -8.24 -7.80
CA PHE A 177 -10.71 -8.06 -8.83
C PHE A 177 -11.21 -8.48 -10.21
N ALA A 178 -11.82 -9.65 -10.35
CA ALA A 178 -12.36 -10.16 -11.63
C ALA A 178 -13.41 -9.20 -12.22
N GLN A 179 -14.29 -8.65 -11.37
CA GLN A 179 -15.25 -7.63 -11.80
C GLN A 179 -14.56 -6.33 -12.25
N THR A 180 -13.48 -5.95 -11.57
CA THR A 180 -12.73 -4.74 -11.90
C THR A 180 -11.93 -4.91 -13.20
N GLU A 181 -11.40 -6.11 -13.48
CA GLU A 181 -10.79 -6.43 -14.77
C GLU A 181 -11.79 -6.33 -15.92
N GLN A 182 -13.00 -6.88 -15.75
CA GLN A 182 -14.07 -6.74 -16.76
C GLN A 182 -14.44 -5.29 -17.00
N LEU A 183 -14.42 -4.46 -15.97
CA LEU A 183 -14.68 -3.03 -16.09
C LEU A 183 -13.55 -2.33 -16.86
N MET A 184 -12.29 -2.74 -16.68
CA MET A 184 -11.14 -2.22 -17.40
C MET A 184 -11.21 -2.51 -18.91
N GLU A 185 -11.87 -3.61 -19.33
CA GLU A 185 -12.05 -3.95 -20.74
C GLU A 185 -12.88 -2.91 -21.51
N ARG A 186 -13.68 -2.08 -20.83
CA ARG A 186 -14.44 -0.98 -21.46
C ARG A 186 -13.55 0.02 -22.19
N ARG A 187 -12.26 0.12 -21.86
CA ARG A 187 -11.30 0.98 -22.56
C ARG A 187 -11.23 0.72 -24.07
N PHE A 188 -11.51 -0.51 -24.50
CA PHE A 188 -11.51 -0.86 -25.92
C PHE A 188 -12.69 -0.27 -26.69
N TYR A 189 -13.78 0.10 -26.02
CA TYR A 189 -15.01 0.60 -26.59
C TYR A 189 -15.23 2.09 -26.35
N HIS A 190 -14.58 2.67 -25.34
CA HIS A 190 -14.73 4.08 -24.95
C HIS A 190 -13.40 4.82 -25.11
N THR A 191 -13.09 5.17 -26.36
CA THR A 191 -11.89 5.93 -26.70
C THR A 191 -11.95 7.33 -26.08
N GLY A 192 -10.93 7.66 -25.24
CA GLY A 192 -10.84 8.95 -24.54
C GLY A 192 -11.32 8.93 -23.09
N ASN A 193 -11.91 7.84 -22.61
CA ASN A 193 -12.17 7.66 -21.18
C ASN A 193 -11.03 6.86 -20.54
N HIS A 194 -10.52 7.36 -19.42
CA HIS A 194 -9.41 6.76 -18.68
C HIS A 194 -9.80 6.25 -17.29
N VAL A 195 -11.03 6.56 -16.85
CA VAL A 195 -11.54 6.18 -15.53
C VAL A 195 -12.86 5.46 -15.67
N PHE A 196 -12.93 4.23 -15.23
CA PHE A 196 -14.10 3.35 -15.32
C PHE A 196 -14.67 3.06 -13.94
N LEU A 197 -15.98 3.25 -13.78
CA LEU A 197 -16.73 2.99 -12.55
C LEU A 197 -17.87 1.98 -12.80
N PRO A 198 -18.32 1.23 -11.80
CA PRO A 198 -19.31 0.15 -11.97
C PRO A 198 -20.70 0.62 -12.43
N PHE A 199 -21.08 1.87 -12.13
CA PHE A 199 -22.42 2.41 -12.37
C PHE A 199 -22.47 3.58 -13.36
N GLN A 200 -21.56 3.61 -14.31
CA GLN A 200 -21.75 4.50 -15.46
C GLN A 200 -22.80 3.88 -16.35
N GLU A 201 -24.09 4.20 -16.10
CA GLU A 201 -25.12 4.03 -17.11
C GLU A 201 -24.68 4.84 -18.34
N GLU A 202 -24.60 4.16 -19.49
CA GLU A 202 -24.40 4.79 -20.77
C GLU A 202 -25.53 5.80 -20.97
N GLN A 203 -25.24 7.08 -20.84
CA GLN A 203 -26.00 8.09 -21.58
C GLN A 203 -25.63 7.88 -23.04
N SER A 204 -26.23 6.86 -23.63
CA SER A 204 -26.31 6.71 -25.07
C SER A 204 -27.10 7.92 -25.60
N GLU A 205 -26.38 8.96 -26.00
CA GLU A 205 -26.92 9.90 -26.97
C GLU A 205 -27.12 9.13 -28.26
N VAL A 206 -28.24 8.46 -28.34
CA VAL A 206 -28.82 8.06 -29.61
C VAL A 206 -29.36 9.36 -30.26
N LEU A 207 -28.48 10.09 -30.89
CA LEU A 207 -28.86 11.04 -31.92
C LEU A 207 -29.37 10.24 -33.13
N VAL A 208 -30.60 9.78 -33.04
CA VAL A 208 -31.35 9.42 -34.22
C VAL A 208 -31.80 10.73 -34.87
N GLN A 209 -30.99 11.29 -35.74
CA GLN A 209 -31.48 12.18 -36.78
C GLN A 209 -32.24 11.31 -37.77
N ILE A 210 -33.57 11.37 -37.68
CA ILE A 210 -34.46 10.92 -38.75
C ILE A 210 -34.78 12.16 -39.53
N ASP A 211 -34.25 12.22 -40.74
CA ASP A 211 -34.79 13.06 -41.83
C ASP A 211 -36.01 12.40 -42.43
#